data_f23d8bc27fc247d30cf3c8bb47b68995
#
_entry.id   f23d8bc27fc247d30cf3c8bb47b68995
#
_cell.length_a   1.000
_cell.length_b   1.000
_cell.length_c   1.000
_cell.angle_alpha   90.00
_cell.angle_beta   90.00
_cell.angle_gamma   90.00
#
_symmetry.space_group_name_H-M   'P 1'
#
loop_
_entity.id
_entity.type
_entity.pdbx_description
1 polymer ?
#
loop_
_entity_poly.entity_id
_entity_poly.type
_entity_poly.pdbx_seq_one_letter_code
_entity_poly.pdbx_strand_id
1 'polypeptide(L)'
;MNNKERLDILLVNRGLFESREKARAAIMAGLIFMDTTRIDKAGTKIPADANIIVKGNTLPYVSRGGLKLEKAIQTYPIDLHGAVMIDIGASTGGFTDCALQNGASKVFAIDVGYNQLAWKLRQDSRVINMEKQNIRTVTAEQIGELVDFISIDVAFISLDKVLPVATNLLKDTGSLVALIKPQFEAGKENVGKGGIVRDSEIHKEVLHRILHVAYDCGLYTHGLTFSPIKGMEGNIEFLGYFKKYEEGALTIDDTLIDTVVAEAHSL
;
A
#
# COMPACT_ATOMS: atom_id res chain seq x y z
N MET A 1 47.13 -5.18 -6.87
CA MET A 1 46.44 -3.93 -7.27
C MET A 1 45.02 -4.04 -6.72
N ASN A 2 44.65 -3.15 -5.78
CA ASN A 2 43.29 -3.19 -5.22
C ASN A 2 42.29 -2.78 -6.33
N ASN A 3 41.61 -3.77 -6.90
CA ASN A 3 40.60 -3.52 -7.92
C ASN A 3 39.39 -2.87 -7.22
N LYS A 4 39.22 -1.55 -7.37
CA LYS A 4 38.08 -0.80 -6.81
C LYS A 4 36.97 -0.73 -7.85
N GLU A 5 35.78 -1.11 -7.44
CA GLU A 5 34.58 -1.09 -8.27
C GLU A 5 33.55 -0.12 -7.68
N ARG A 6 32.65 0.39 -8.54
CA ARG A 6 31.53 1.20 -8.07
C ARG A 6 30.58 0.35 -7.24
N LEU A 7 30.12 0.89 -6.11
CA LEU A 7 29.26 0.17 -5.18
C LEU A 7 27.98 -0.36 -5.85
N ASP A 8 27.30 0.46 -6.67
CA ASP A 8 26.07 0.06 -7.37
C ASP A 8 26.29 -1.12 -8.34
N ILE A 9 27.47 -1.22 -8.94
CA ILE A 9 27.84 -2.32 -9.83
C ILE A 9 28.24 -3.55 -9.01
N LEU A 10 29.09 -3.36 -8.00
CA LEU A 10 29.59 -4.45 -7.15
C LEU A 10 28.44 -5.21 -6.45
N LEU A 11 27.42 -4.48 -5.99
CA LEU A 11 26.25 -5.09 -5.36
C LEU A 11 25.48 -6.03 -6.30
N VAL A 12 25.36 -5.68 -7.58
CA VAL A 12 24.73 -6.53 -8.60
C VAL A 12 25.65 -7.70 -8.97
N ASN A 13 26.94 -7.45 -9.18
CA ASN A 13 27.91 -8.49 -9.54
C ASN A 13 28.04 -9.58 -8.46
N ARG A 14 27.83 -9.20 -7.18
CA ARG A 14 27.81 -10.15 -6.05
C ARG A 14 26.44 -10.83 -5.84
N GLY A 15 25.44 -10.54 -6.69
CA GLY A 15 24.10 -11.11 -6.56
C GLY A 15 23.30 -10.60 -5.36
N LEU A 16 23.74 -9.51 -4.72
CA LEU A 16 23.04 -8.91 -3.57
C LEU A 16 21.80 -8.13 -4.01
N PHE A 17 21.73 -7.71 -5.28
CA PHE A 17 20.60 -7.03 -5.90
C PHE A 17 20.45 -7.47 -7.34
N GLU A 18 19.19 -7.56 -7.80
CA GLU A 18 18.85 -8.02 -9.16
C GLU A 18 19.16 -6.96 -10.24
N SER A 19 19.17 -5.68 -9.87
CA SER A 19 19.45 -4.58 -10.79
C SER A 19 20.19 -3.42 -10.11
N ARG A 20 20.84 -2.58 -10.94
CA ARG A 20 21.53 -1.38 -10.46
C ARG A 20 20.58 -0.35 -9.85
N GLU A 21 19.34 -0.27 -10.34
CA GLU A 21 18.28 0.59 -9.81
C GLU A 21 17.92 0.18 -8.38
N LYS A 22 17.71 -1.12 -8.14
CA LYS A 22 17.45 -1.65 -6.79
C LYS A 22 18.63 -1.43 -5.86
N ALA A 23 19.87 -1.65 -6.33
CA ALA A 23 21.07 -1.39 -5.56
C ALA A 23 21.19 0.12 -5.18
N ARG A 24 20.93 1.03 -6.12
CA ARG A 24 20.94 2.48 -5.87
C ARG A 24 19.88 2.90 -4.86
N ALA A 25 18.65 2.37 -4.98
CA ALA A 25 17.58 2.64 -4.03
C ALA A 25 17.97 2.21 -2.61
N ALA A 26 18.56 1.02 -2.45
CA ALA A 26 19.03 0.52 -1.16
C ALA A 26 20.18 1.37 -0.58
N ILE A 27 21.12 1.81 -1.42
CA ILE A 27 22.20 2.71 -1.01
C ILE A 27 21.64 4.05 -0.52
N MET A 28 20.72 4.65 -1.28
CA MET A 28 20.07 5.93 -0.93
C MET A 28 19.20 5.80 0.32
N ALA A 29 18.58 4.63 0.53
CA ALA A 29 17.84 4.31 1.77
C ALA A 29 18.78 4.08 2.97
N GLY A 30 20.10 4.07 2.76
CA GLY A 30 21.08 3.90 3.84
C GLY A 30 21.18 2.48 4.38
N LEU A 31 20.82 1.49 3.58
CA LEU A 31 20.83 0.07 3.97
C LEU A 31 22.20 -0.59 3.76
N ILE A 32 23.13 0.08 3.06
CA ILE A 32 24.42 -0.50 2.69
C ILE A 32 25.53 -0.01 3.61
N PHE A 33 26.26 -0.95 4.18
CA PHE A 33 27.39 -0.71 5.07
C PHE A 33 28.63 -1.46 4.55
N MET A 34 29.78 -0.84 4.68
CA MET A 34 31.08 -1.50 4.58
C MET A 34 31.60 -1.63 6.01
N ASP A 35 31.63 -2.85 6.51
CA ASP A 35 31.83 -3.16 7.93
C ASP A 35 30.77 -2.44 8.81
N THR A 36 31.18 -1.42 9.56
CA THR A 36 30.30 -0.60 10.39
C THR A 36 29.94 0.75 9.77
N THR A 37 30.57 1.13 8.66
CA THR A 37 30.43 2.44 8.04
C THR A 37 29.33 2.41 6.98
N ARG A 38 28.31 3.25 7.15
CA ARG A 38 27.26 3.43 6.16
C ARG A 38 27.80 4.10 4.90
N ILE A 39 27.39 3.59 3.73
CA ILE A 39 27.69 4.19 2.43
C ILE A 39 26.37 4.64 1.79
N ASP A 40 26.25 5.93 1.47
CA ASP A 40 25.03 6.55 0.94
C ASP A 40 25.16 7.05 -0.51
N LYS A 41 26.34 6.86 -1.13
CA LYS A 41 26.58 7.27 -2.52
C LYS A 41 26.84 6.08 -3.43
N ALA A 42 25.94 5.85 -4.37
CA ALA A 42 25.99 4.71 -5.32
C ALA A 42 27.27 4.65 -6.17
N GLY A 43 27.87 5.81 -6.46
CA GLY A 43 29.08 5.91 -7.24
C GLY A 43 30.37 5.70 -6.46
N THR A 44 30.32 5.49 -5.14
CA THR A 44 31.51 5.27 -4.30
C THR A 44 32.28 4.06 -4.80
N LYS A 45 33.60 4.24 -5.02
CA LYS A 45 34.52 3.15 -5.41
C LYS A 45 35.05 2.47 -4.15
N ILE A 46 34.72 1.20 -3.99
CA ILE A 46 35.19 0.37 -2.87
C ILE A 46 35.99 -0.83 -3.38
N PRO A 47 36.84 -1.44 -2.56
CA PRO A 47 37.54 -2.66 -2.93
C PRO A 47 36.58 -3.77 -3.36
N ALA A 48 36.89 -4.50 -4.42
CA ALA A 48 36.02 -5.57 -4.92
C ALA A 48 35.84 -6.72 -3.93
N ASP A 49 36.69 -6.84 -2.93
CA ASP A 49 36.69 -7.80 -1.83
C ASP A 49 36.14 -7.21 -0.51
N ALA A 50 35.71 -5.95 -0.51
CA ALA A 50 35.16 -5.30 0.70
C ALA A 50 34.03 -6.10 1.35
N ASN A 51 34.01 -6.13 2.68
CA ASN A 51 32.92 -6.74 3.44
C ASN A 51 31.69 -5.80 3.39
N ILE A 52 30.69 -6.18 2.58
CA ILE A 52 29.45 -5.42 2.43
C ILE A 52 28.36 -6.09 3.25
N ILE A 53 27.73 -5.29 4.11
CA ILE A 53 26.59 -5.70 4.91
C ILE A 53 25.37 -4.93 4.40
N VAL A 54 24.33 -5.63 3.98
CA VAL A 54 23.02 -5.07 3.70
C VAL A 54 22.22 -5.13 5.00
N LYS A 55 21.99 -3.98 5.65
CA LYS A 55 21.21 -3.89 6.88
C LYS A 55 19.79 -3.50 6.52
N GLY A 56 18.82 -4.31 6.93
CA GLY A 56 17.40 -4.12 6.66
C GLY A 56 16.93 -4.95 5.46
N ASN A 57 15.64 -5.23 5.44
CA ASN A 57 15.01 -5.91 4.32
C ASN A 57 14.98 -4.96 3.11
N THR A 58 15.47 -5.42 1.97
CA THR A 58 15.12 -4.80 0.69
C THR A 58 13.60 -4.86 0.57
N LEU A 59 12.99 -3.73 0.18
CA LEU A 59 11.55 -3.69 -0.05
C LEU A 59 11.18 -4.83 -1.03
N PRO A 60 10.32 -5.77 -0.63
CA PRO A 60 9.93 -6.89 -1.51
C PRO A 60 9.07 -6.42 -2.69
N TYR A 61 8.54 -5.19 -2.63
CA TYR A 61 7.61 -4.60 -3.58
C TYR A 61 8.20 -3.37 -4.26
N VAL A 62 7.60 -2.95 -5.39
CA VAL A 62 8.02 -1.75 -6.15
C VAL A 62 7.93 -0.45 -5.34
N SER A 63 7.12 -0.43 -4.27
CA SER A 63 7.04 0.68 -3.33
C SER A 63 6.67 0.21 -1.92
N ARG A 64 6.88 1.08 -0.91
CA ARG A 64 6.49 0.81 0.49
C ARG A 64 4.99 0.53 0.67
N GLY A 65 4.16 1.00 -0.29
CA GLY A 65 2.71 0.71 -0.28
C GLY A 65 2.41 -0.78 -0.16
N GLY A 66 3.20 -1.65 -0.81
CA GLY A 66 2.99 -3.10 -0.76
C GLY A 66 2.99 -3.69 0.65
N LEU A 67 3.78 -3.11 1.59
CA LEU A 67 3.80 -3.53 2.99
C LEU A 67 2.44 -3.33 3.70
N LYS A 68 1.64 -2.36 3.25
CA LYS A 68 0.32 -2.10 3.82
C LYS A 68 -0.68 -3.20 3.46
N LEU A 69 -0.70 -3.60 2.18
CA LEU A 69 -1.54 -4.72 1.73
C LEU A 69 -1.05 -6.04 2.31
N GLU A 70 0.27 -6.26 2.37
CA GLU A 70 0.86 -7.42 3.03
C GLU A 70 0.39 -7.56 4.49
N LYS A 71 0.36 -6.45 5.25
CA LYS A 71 -0.17 -6.43 6.62
C LYS A 71 -1.62 -6.88 6.68
N ALA A 72 -2.46 -6.42 5.75
CA ALA A 72 -3.86 -6.84 5.69
C ALA A 72 -3.98 -8.34 5.38
N ILE A 73 -3.22 -8.86 4.40
CA ILE A 73 -3.21 -10.29 4.03
C ILE A 73 -2.74 -11.15 5.20
N GLN A 74 -1.74 -10.71 5.96
CA GLN A 74 -1.24 -11.45 7.13
C GLN A 74 -2.19 -11.40 8.32
N THR A 75 -3.00 -10.35 8.43
CA THR A 75 -3.88 -10.14 9.59
C THR A 75 -5.25 -10.78 9.38
N TYR A 76 -5.75 -10.80 8.14
CA TYR A 76 -7.09 -11.23 7.81
C TYR A 76 -7.08 -12.44 6.86
N PRO A 77 -8.16 -13.22 6.81
CA PRO A 77 -8.27 -14.38 5.90
C PRO A 77 -8.52 -13.92 4.46
N ILE A 78 -7.53 -13.24 3.88
CA ILE A 78 -7.54 -12.75 2.49
C ILE A 78 -6.73 -13.75 1.65
N ASP A 79 -7.42 -14.44 0.74
CA ASP A 79 -6.79 -15.28 -0.28
C ASP A 79 -6.88 -14.59 -1.65
N LEU A 80 -5.73 -14.26 -2.22
CA LEU A 80 -5.63 -13.64 -3.55
C LEU A 80 -5.27 -14.64 -4.64
N HIS A 81 -5.11 -15.93 -4.32
CA HIS A 81 -4.74 -16.93 -5.30
C HIS A 81 -5.83 -17.08 -6.37
N GLY A 82 -5.45 -16.81 -7.63
CA GLY A 82 -6.38 -16.83 -8.77
C GLY A 82 -7.36 -15.65 -8.83
N ALA A 83 -7.34 -14.73 -7.86
CA ALA A 83 -8.27 -13.61 -7.78
C ALA A 83 -8.09 -12.61 -8.93
N VAL A 84 -9.22 -12.10 -9.42
CA VAL A 84 -9.29 -10.88 -10.23
C VAL A 84 -9.51 -9.70 -9.30
N MET A 85 -8.69 -8.65 -9.39
CA MET A 85 -8.80 -7.52 -8.49
C MET A 85 -8.66 -6.16 -9.15
N ILE A 86 -9.09 -5.13 -8.43
CA ILE A 86 -8.87 -3.73 -8.75
C ILE A 86 -7.96 -3.12 -7.66
N ASP A 87 -6.92 -2.40 -8.08
CA ASP A 87 -6.09 -1.57 -7.23
C ASP A 87 -6.42 -0.10 -7.50
N ILE A 88 -7.17 0.53 -6.59
CA ILE A 88 -7.65 1.92 -6.72
C ILE A 88 -6.63 2.86 -6.06
N GLY A 89 -5.99 3.71 -6.87
CA GLY A 89 -4.87 4.55 -6.45
C GLY A 89 -3.55 3.80 -6.56
N ALA A 90 -3.35 3.08 -7.67
CA ALA A 90 -2.22 2.18 -7.85
C ALA A 90 -0.85 2.86 -7.76
N SER A 91 -0.73 4.13 -8.17
CA SER A 91 0.52 4.91 -8.14
C SER A 91 1.70 4.12 -8.73
N THR A 92 2.78 3.91 -7.98
CA THR A 92 3.92 3.08 -8.40
C THR A 92 3.57 1.59 -8.54
N GLY A 93 2.47 1.12 -7.96
CA GLY A 93 1.99 -0.25 -8.03
C GLY A 93 2.39 -1.12 -6.82
N GLY A 94 2.56 -0.53 -5.65
CA GLY A 94 2.93 -1.30 -4.45
C GLY A 94 1.90 -2.37 -4.09
N PHE A 95 0.62 -2.03 -4.09
CA PHE A 95 -0.47 -2.97 -3.81
C PHE A 95 -0.62 -3.98 -4.95
N THR A 96 -0.56 -3.53 -6.20
CA THR A 96 -0.56 -4.40 -7.38
C THR A 96 0.54 -5.45 -7.30
N ASP A 97 1.79 -5.04 -7.01
CA ASP A 97 2.94 -5.95 -6.91
C ASP A 97 2.77 -6.97 -5.76
N CYS A 98 2.30 -6.51 -4.61
CA CYS A 98 1.99 -7.37 -3.46
C CYS A 98 0.93 -8.41 -3.84
N ALA A 99 -0.15 -8.01 -4.49
CA ALA A 99 -1.22 -8.89 -4.90
C ALA A 99 -0.75 -9.96 -5.92
N LEU A 100 0.03 -9.56 -6.91
CA LEU A 100 0.59 -10.49 -7.90
C LEU A 100 1.53 -11.52 -7.28
N GLN A 101 2.32 -11.11 -6.28
CA GLN A 101 3.19 -12.02 -5.52
C GLN A 101 2.39 -12.97 -4.62
N ASN A 102 1.17 -12.59 -4.20
CA ASN A 102 0.23 -13.43 -3.46
C ASN A 102 -0.75 -14.19 -4.38
N GLY A 103 -0.45 -14.30 -5.69
CA GLY A 103 -1.15 -15.19 -6.60
C GLY A 103 -2.33 -14.60 -7.34
N ALA A 104 -2.57 -13.28 -7.30
CA ALA A 104 -3.61 -12.64 -8.11
C ALA A 104 -3.41 -12.95 -9.60
N SER A 105 -4.49 -13.35 -10.28
CA SER A 105 -4.47 -13.74 -11.70
C SER A 105 -4.60 -12.53 -12.63
N LYS A 106 -5.24 -11.44 -12.16
CA LYS A 106 -5.45 -10.22 -12.93
C LYS A 106 -5.60 -9.02 -11.99
N VAL A 107 -4.98 -7.91 -12.32
CA VAL A 107 -5.09 -6.65 -11.56
C VAL A 107 -5.40 -5.49 -12.50
N PHE A 108 -6.51 -4.82 -12.28
CA PHE A 108 -6.82 -3.52 -12.88
C PHE A 108 -6.19 -2.43 -12.01
N ALA A 109 -5.07 -1.87 -12.45
CA ALA A 109 -4.35 -0.82 -11.74
C ALA A 109 -4.88 0.56 -12.16
N ILE A 110 -5.76 1.15 -11.33
CA ILE A 110 -6.46 2.41 -11.62
C ILE A 110 -5.79 3.57 -10.90
N ASP A 111 -5.42 4.61 -11.63
CA ASP A 111 -4.86 5.84 -11.06
C ASP A 111 -5.23 7.07 -11.90
N VAL A 112 -5.43 8.22 -11.24
CA VAL A 112 -5.65 9.51 -11.92
C VAL A 112 -4.36 10.08 -12.52
N GLY A 113 -3.21 9.64 -12.00
CA GLY A 113 -1.88 10.01 -12.47
C GLY A 113 -1.53 9.40 -13.82
N TYR A 114 -0.35 9.77 -14.30
CA TYR A 114 0.17 9.28 -15.57
C TYR A 114 1.63 8.87 -15.43
N ASN A 115 1.99 7.74 -16.04
CA ASN A 115 3.36 7.21 -16.08
C ASN A 115 3.98 6.94 -14.69
N GLN A 116 3.13 6.59 -13.71
CA GLN A 116 3.56 6.32 -12.33
C GLN A 116 3.84 4.84 -12.09
N LEU A 117 3.06 3.95 -12.72
CA LEU A 117 3.16 2.51 -12.52
C LEU A 117 4.56 2.01 -12.92
N ALA A 118 5.18 1.22 -12.06
CA ALA A 118 6.52 0.68 -12.29
C ALA A 118 6.61 -0.14 -13.58
N TRP A 119 7.71 0.00 -14.32
CA TRP A 119 7.87 -0.60 -15.65
C TRP A 119 7.65 -2.11 -15.66
N LYS A 120 8.14 -2.84 -14.66
CA LYS A 120 7.93 -4.29 -14.56
C LYS A 120 6.45 -4.67 -14.50
N LEU A 121 5.60 -3.85 -13.85
CA LEU A 121 4.17 -4.09 -13.75
C LEU A 121 3.43 -3.74 -15.04
N ARG A 122 3.90 -2.71 -15.76
CA ARG A 122 3.36 -2.37 -17.10
C ARG A 122 3.59 -3.48 -18.12
N GLN A 123 4.63 -4.30 -17.94
CA GLN A 123 4.98 -5.43 -18.82
C GLN A 123 4.37 -6.74 -18.36
N ASP A 124 3.80 -6.82 -17.16
CA ASP A 124 3.16 -8.05 -16.67
C ASP A 124 1.80 -8.22 -17.35
N SER A 125 1.60 -9.32 -18.04
CA SER A 125 0.36 -9.61 -18.79
C SER A 125 -0.88 -9.74 -17.90
N ARG A 126 -0.70 -9.90 -16.59
CA ARG A 126 -1.77 -9.94 -15.60
C ARG A 126 -2.24 -8.52 -15.17
N VAL A 127 -1.50 -7.46 -15.54
CA VAL A 127 -1.80 -6.09 -15.14
C VAL A 127 -2.46 -5.32 -16.27
N ILE A 128 -3.63 -4.79 -16.01
CA ILE A 128 -4.33 -3.86 -16.90
C ILE A 128 -4.12 -2.46 -16.34
N ASN A 129 -3.23 -1.69 -16.99
CA ASN A 129 -2.91 -0.33 -16.57
C ASN A 129 -4.00 0.66 -17.01
N MET A 130 -4.69 1.25 -16.04
CA MET A 130 -5.76 2.24 -16.23
C MET A 130 -5.35 3.61 -15.64
N GLU A 131 -4.30 4.19 -16.17
CA GLU A 131 -3.86 5.54 -15.79
C GLU A 131 -4.75 6.64 -16.40
N LYS A 132 -4.70 7.86 -15.83
CA LYS A 132 -5.58 9.00 -16.15
C LYS A 132 -7.06 8.69 -15.97
N GLN A 133 -7.37 7.70 -15.12
CA GLN A 133 -8.73 7.26 -14.87
C GLN A 133 -9.18 7.68 -13.48
N ASN A 134 -10.26 8.46 -13.41
CA ASN A 134 -10.89 8.78 -12.14
C ASN A 134 -11.83 7.63 -11.75
N ILE A 135 -11.59 7.02 -10.59
CA ILE A 135 -12.41 5.90 -10.11
C ILE A 135 -13.91 6.23 -10.08
N ARG A 136 -14.29 7.47 -9.78
CA ARG A 136 -15.71 7.87 -9.73
C ARG A 136 -16.45 7.75 -11.06
N THR A 137 -15.72 7.63 -12.16
CA THR A 137 -16.29 7.47 -13.51
C THR A 137 -16.07 6.09 -14.09
N VAL A 138 -15.48 5.17 -13.34
CA VAL A 138 -15.29 3.79 -13.78
C VAL A 138 -16.58 3.02 -13.63
N THR A 139 -16.95 2.28 -14.67
CA THR A 139 -18.16 1.46 -14.69
C THR A 139 -17.84 -0.03 -14.80
N ALA A 140 -18.79 -0.88 -14.45
CA ALA A 140 -18.64 -2.33 -14.57
C ALA A 140 -18.40 -2.76 -16.03
N GLU A 141 -18.96 -2.05 -16.99
CA GLU A 141 -18.76 -2.31 -18.43
C GLU A 141 -17.31 -2.03 -18.86
N GLN A 142 -16.67 -1.02 -18.28
CA GLN A 142 -15.25 -0.71 -18.58
C GLN A 142 -14.30 -1.76 -18.02
N ILE A 143 -14.64 -2.33 -16.84
CA ILE A 143 -13.87 -3.44 -16.23
C ILE A 143 -14.19 -4.75 -16.97
N GLY A 144 -15.44 -4.95 -17.41
CA GLY A 144 -15.91 -6.12 -18.14
C GLY A 144 -16.32 -7.30 -17.25
N GLU A 145 -16.05 -7.24 -15.94
CA GLU A 145 -16.39 -8.27 -14.95
C GLU A 145 -16.46 -7.68 -13.54
N LEU A 146 -17.20 -8.32 -12.63
CA LEU A 146 -17.08 -8.04 -11.21
C LEU A 146 -15.83 -8.74 -10.66
N VAL A 147 -15.17 -8.11 -9.69
CA VAL A 147 -13.89 -8.59 -9.16
C VAL A 147 -14.03 -9.27 -7.80
N ASP A 148 -13.05 -10.11 -7.48
CA ASP A 148 -13.00 -10.85 -6.22
C ASP A 148 -12.48 -10.01 -5.07
N PHE A 149 -11.58 -9.07 -5.37
CA PHE A 149 -10.92 -8.25 -4.37
C PHE A 149 -10.70 -6.81 -4.87
N ILE A 150 -10.80 -5.85 -3.95
CA ILE A 150 -10.45 -4.44 -4.24
C ILE A 150 -9.53 -3.93 -3.15
N SER A 151 -8.44 -3.29 -3.55
CA SER A 151 -7.60 -2.48 -2.66
C SER A 151 -7.78 -0.99 -2.96
N ILE A 152 -7.77 -0.14 -1.91
CA ILE A 152 -7.93 1.31 -2.04
C ILE A 152 -6.83 2.02 -1.27
N ASP A 153 -5.97 2.75 -2.00
CA ASP A 153 -4.94 3.64 -1.45
C ASP A 153 -4.95 4.99 -2.18
N VAL A 154 -5.99 5.78 -1.96
CA VAL A 154 -6.18 7.08 -2.62
C VAL A 154 -5.65 8.24 -1.78
N ALA A 155 -5.36 9.37 -2.42
CA ALA A 155 -4.96 10.62 -1.80
C ALA A 155 -5.81 11.79 -2.30
N PHE A 156 -6.02 12.79 -1.44
CA PHE A 156 -6.76 14.03 -1.74
C PHE A 156 -8.24 13.82 -2.10
N ILE A 157 -8.81 12.69 -1.72
CA ILE A 157 -10.21 12.36 -1.86
C ILE A 157 -10.66 11.53 -0.66
N SER A 158 -11.87 11.75 -0.16
CA SER A 158 -12.45 10.95 0.91
C SER A 158 -13.02 9.64 0.36
N LEU A 159 -12.95 8.60 1.19
CA LEU A 159 -13.48 7.26 0.88
C LEU A 159 -15.00 7.27 0.66
N ASP A 160 -15.74 8.25 1.18
CA ASP A 160 -17.18 8.42 0.91
C ASP A 160 -17.51 8.58 -0.58
N LYS A 161 -16.54 9.05 -1.40
CA LYS A 161 -16.68 9.19 -2.85
C LYS A 161 -16.19 7.98 -3.63
N VAL A 162 -15.46 7.08 -2.98
CA VAL A 162 -14.80 5.93 -3.62
C VAL A 162 -15.55 4.63 -3.32
N LEU A 163 -15.96 4.42 -2.06
CA LEU A 163 -16.63 3.19 -1.62
C LEU A 163 -17.88 2.85 -2.41
N PRO A 164 -18.79 3.80 -2.76
CA PRO A 164 -19.99 3.46 -3.54
C PRO A 164 -19.66 2.85 -4.91
N VAL A 165 -18.61 3.37 -5.58
CA VAL A 165 -18.19 2.84 -6.88
C VAL A 165 -17.49 1.49 -6.70
N ALA A 166 -16.58 1.37 -5.72
CA ALA A 166 -15.89 0.13 -5.43
C ALA A 166 -16.87 -1.02 -5.13
N THR A 167 -17.92 -0.75 -4.34
CA THR A 167 -18.95 -1.75 -4.00
C THR A 167 -19.69 -2.28 -5.23
N ASN A 168 -19.96 -1.41 -6.22
CA ASN A 168 -20.63 -1.80 -7.47
C ASN A 168 -19.75 -2.64 -8.39
N LEU A 169 -18.43 -2.57 -8.22
CA LEU A 169 -17.46 -3.36 -8.99
C LEU A 169 -17.11 -4.69 -8.33
N LEU A 170 -17.47 -4.87 -7.05
CA LEU A 170 -17.13 -6.03 -6.24
C LEU A 170 -18.22 -7.11 -6.35
N LYS A 171 -17.80 -8.38 -6.48
CA LYS A 171 -18.70 -9.54 -6.36
C LYS A 171 -19.37 -9.57 -4.98
N ASP A 172 -20.52 -10.21 -4.87
CA ASP A 172 -21.23 -10.35 -3.57
C ASP A 172 -20.40 -11.19 -2.56
N THR A 173 -19.58 -12.11 -3.04
CA THR A 173 -18.63 -12.89 -2.25
C THR A 173 -17.27 -12.21 -2.11
N GLY A 174 -17.07 -11.06 -2.75
CA GLY A 174 -15.81 -10.36 -2.78
C GLY A 174 -15.50 -9.63 -1.48
N SER A 175 -14.25 -9.22 -1.37
CA SER A 175 -13.76 -8.46 -0.22
C SER A 175 -12.94 -7.23 -0.63
N LEU A 176 -12.83 -6.27 0.29
CA LEU A 176 -12.19 -4.99 0.04
C LEU A 176 -11.30 -4.59 1.22
N VAL A 177 -10.10 -4.10 0.91
CA VAL A 177 -9.23 -3.42 1.88
C VAL A 177 -9.09 -1.96 1.49
N ALA A 178 -9.44 -1.06 2.40
CA ALA A 178 -9.27 0.38 2.20
C ALA A 178 -8.29 0.96 3.21
N LEU A 179 -7.35 1.76 2.72
CA LEU A 179 -6.49 2.58 3.56
C LEU A 179 -7.25 3.85 3.97
N ILE A 180 -7.51 3.98 5.26
CA ILE A 180 -8.18 5.14 5.85
C ILE A 180 -7.11 6.13 6.27
N LYS A 181 -7.12 7.30 5.67
CA LYS A 181 -6.10 8.35 5.86
C LYS A 181 -6.72 9.55 6.56
N PRO A 182 -6.51 9.72 7.87
CA PRO A 182 -7.12 10.81 8.62
C PRO A 182 -6.90 12.20 8.00
N GLN A 183 -5.74 12.45 7.41
CA GLN A 183 -5.42 13.72 6.77
C GLN A 183 -6.31 14.07 5.56
N PHE A 184 -7.01 13.12 4.97
CA PHE A 184 -7.97 13.34 3.87
C PHE A 184 -9.42 13.17 4.30
N GLU A 185 -9.64 12.78 5.55
CA GLU A 185 -10.95 12.45 6.10
C GLU A 185 -11.42 13.41 7.19
N ALA A 186 -10.50 14.00 7.97
CA ALA A 186 -10.84 14.73 9.19
C ALA A 186 -11.41 16.15 9.00
N GLY A 187 -11.42 16.65 7.75
CA GLY A 187 -11.71 18.09 7.50
C GLY A 187 -10.47 18.97 7.69
N LYS A 188 -10.45 20.12 7.02
CA LYS A 188 -9.26 21.00 6.98
C LYS A 188 -8.91 21.58 8.34
N GLU A 189 -9.89 21.83 9.19
CA GLU A 189 -9.79 22.37 10.53
C GLU A 189 -9.02 21.42 11.49
N ASN A 190 -9.10 20.13 11.26
CA ASN A 190 -8.48 19.09 12.08
C ASN A 190 -7.10 18.64 11.56
N VAL A 191 -6.67 19.19 10.42
CA VAL A 191 -5.35 18.89 9.84
C VAL A 191 -4.35 19.93 10.29
N GLY A 192 -3.39 19.53 11.09
CA GLY A 192 -2.36 20.39 11.63
C GLY A 192 -1.29 20.82 10.62
N LYS A 193 -0.31 21.59 11.11
CA LYS A 193 0.83 22.04 10.31
C LYS A 193 1.56 20.85 9.67
N GLY A 194 1.84 20.98 8.38
CA GLY A 194 2.50 19.93 7.59
C GLY A 194 1.56 18.81 7.10
N GLY A 195 0.23 19.03 7.17
CA GLY A 195 -0.72 18.03 6.68
C GLY A 195 -0.86 16.81 7.60
N ILE A 196 -0.61 16.94 8.91
CA ILE A 196 -0.59 15.82 9.85
C ILE A 196 -1.75 15.93 10.84
N VAL A 197 -2.49 14.83 10.99
CA VAL A 197 -3.45 14.63 12.09
C VAL A 197 -2.73 13.86 13.20
N ARG A 198 -2.67 14.47 14.40
CA ARG A 198 -1.95 13.89 15.56
C ARG A 198 -2.89 13.50 16.70
N ASP A 199 -4.06 14.12 16.74
CA ASP A 199 -5.02 13.91 17.81
C ASP A 199 -5.68 12.54 17.66
N SER A 200 -5.60 11.74 18.73
CA SER A 200 -6.21 10.41 18.78
C SER A 200 -7.74 10.46 18.68
N GLU A 201 -8.36 11.49 19.25
CA GLU A 201 -9.82 11.64 19.18
C GLU A 201 -10.28 11.90 17.74
N ILE A 202 -9.55 12.71 16.98
CA ILE A 202 -9.82 12.91 15.56
C ILE A 202 -9.64 11.60 14.75
N HIS A 203 -8.65 10.78 15.11
CA HIS A 203 -8.50 9.45 14.49
C HIS A 203 -9.73 8.57 14.76
N LYS A 204 -10.24 8.56 16.00
CA LYS A 204 -11.45 7.80 16.35
C LYS A 204 -12.67 8.30 15.59
N GLU A 205 -12.91 9.61 15.57
CA GLU A 205 -14.02 10.22 14.80
C GLU A 205 -13.97 9.85 13.31
N VAL A 206 -12.78 9.90 12.70
CA VAL A 206 -12.58 9.48 11.31
C VAL A 206 -12.92 8.02 11.11
N LEU A 207 -12.46 7.14 11.99
CA LEU A 207 -12.75 5.71 11.90
C LEU A 207 -14.25 5.44 12.03
N HIS A 208 -14.93 5.97 13.06
CA HIS A 208 -16.37 5.85 13.21
C HIS A 208 -17.12 6.27 11.93
N ARG A 209 -16.79 7.45 11.41
CA ARG A 209 -17.43 7.98 10.20
C ARG A 209 -17.21 7.09 8.98
N ILE A 210 -15.98 6.64 8.72
CA ILE A 210 -15.68 5.84 7.53
C ILE A 210 -16.27 4.44 7.62
N LEU A 211 -16.27 3.83 8.79
CA LEU A 211 -16.93 2.52 8.99
C LEU A 211 -18.44 2.61 8.80
N HIS A 212 -19.05 3.72 9.23
CA HIS A 212 -20.48 3.97 8.96
C HIS A 212 -20.76 4.19 7.47
N VAL A 213 -19.93 4.98 6.77
CA VAL A 213 -20.03 5.16 5.31
C VAL A 213 -19.89 3.84 4.58
N ALA A 214 -19.00 2.95 5.00
CA ALA A 214 -18.86 1.62 4.43
C ALA A 214 -20.14 0.81 4.60
N TYR A 215 -20.73 0.83 5.81
CA TYR A 215 -21.99 0.16 6.11
C TYR A 215 -23.14 0.68 5.23
N ASP A 216 -23.25 1.99 5.05
CA ASP A 216 -24.26 2.61 4.18
C ASP A 216 -24.09 2.21 2.70
N CYS A 217 -22.87 1.86 2.30
CA CYS A 217 -22.57 1.29 0.98
C CYS A 217 -22.83 -0.23 0.87
N GLY A 218 -23.36 -0.88 1.92
CA GLY A 218 -23.56 -2.34 1.96
C GLY A 218 -22.27 -3.14 2.18
N LEU A 219 -21.28 -2.52 2.83
CA LEU A 219 -20.01 -3.16 3.21
C LEU A 219 -19.95 -3.34 4.73
N TYR A 220 -19.86 -4.57 5.16
CA TYR A 220 -19.69 -4.93 6.57
C TYR A 220 -18.23 -5.01 6.94
N THR A 221 -17.87 -4.48 8.12
CA THR A 221 -16.49 -4.49 8.61
C THR A 221 -16.12 -5.86 9.15
N HIS A 222 -15.14 -6.51 8.56
CA HIS A 222 -14.58 -7.79 9.01
C HIS A 222 -13.20 -7.65 9.65
N GLY A 223 -12.63 -6.45 9.63
CA GLY A 223 -11.36 -6.15 10.25
C GLY A 223 -11.03 -4.68 10.28
N LEU A 224 -10.37 -4.25 11.35
CA LEU A 224 -9.81 -2.91 11.50
C LEU A 224 -8.44 -3.02 12.15
N THR A 225 -7.42 -2.44 11.52
CA THR A 225 -6.07 -2.37 12.05
C THR A 225 -5.39 -1.09 11.52
N PHE A 226 -4.09 -0.96 11.74
CA PHE A 226 -3.33 0.19 11.27
C PHE A 226 -2.20 -0.22 10.32
N SER A 227 -1.75 0.72 9.50
CA SER A 227 -0.64 0.53 8.57
C SER A 227 0.67 0.26 9.34
N PRO A 228 1.50 -0.71 8.92
CA PRO A 228 2.77 -1.01 9.56
C PRO A 228 3.83 0.09 9.32
N ILE A 229 3.52 1.04 8.46
CA ILE A 229 4.37 2.18 8.13
C ILE A 229 3.57 3.47 8.14
N LYS A 230 4.19 4.55 8.58
CA LYS A 230 3.57 5.89 8.51
C LYS A 230 3.48 6.35 7.05
N GLY A 231 2.40 7.04 6.74
CA GLY A 231 2.16 7.69 5.46
C GLY A 231 3.10 8.88 5.21
N MET A 232 2.78 9.67 4.18
CA MET A 232 3.49 10.91 3.91
C MET A 232 3.45 11.82 5.14
N GLU A 233 4.51 12.61 5.34
CA GLU A 233 4.68 13.55 6.46
C GLU A 233 4.61 12.88 7.86
N GLY A 234 4.50 11.55 7.93
CA GLY A 234 4.45 10.81 9.20
C GLY A 234 3.05 10.56 9.75
N ASN A 235 2.01 10.71 8.93
CA ASN A 235 0.63 10.39 9.32
C ASN A 235 0.46 8.92 9.68
N ILE A 236 -0.29 8.67 10.74
CA ILE A 236 -0.84 7.35 11.05
C ILE A 236 -1.99 7.08 10.06
N GLU A 237 -2.01 5.89 9.48
CA GLU A 237 -3.03 5.45 8.55
C GLU A 237 -3.60 4.11 9.02
N PHE A 238 -4.88 3.87 8.74
CA PHE A 238 -5.57 2.67 9.20
C PHE A 238 -5.99 1.80 8.00
N LEU A 239 -6.25 0.53 8.26
CA LEU A 239 -6.67 -0.47 7.27
C LEU A 239 -8.01 -1.04 7.69
N GLY A 240 -9.06 -0.76 6.91
CA GLY A 240 -10.37 -1.41 7.04
C GLY A 240 -10.48 -2.58 6.08
N TYR A 241 -10.93 -3.72 6.57
CA TYR A 241 -11.24 -4.91 5.78
C TYR A 241 -12.74 -5.12 5.76
N PHE A 242 -13.33 -5.19 4.57
CA PHE A 242 -14.76 -5.18 4.36
C PHE A 242 -15.22 -6.31 3.44
N LYS A 243 -16.47 -6.75 3.64
CA LYS A 243 -17.17 -7.69 2.75
C LYS A 243 -18.61 -7.24 2.53
N LYS A 244 -19.27 -7.77 1.49
CA LYS A 244 -20.69 -7.46 1.20
C LYS A 244 -21.68 -8.29 2.00
N TYR A 245 -21.25 -9.15 2.90
CA TYR A 245 -22.08 -9.97 3.75
C TYR A 245 -21.75 -9.77 5.23
N GLU A 246 -22.78 -9.92 6.06
CA GLU A 246 -22.73 -9.63 7.50
C GLU A 246 -22.13 -10.78 8.32
N GLU A 247 -22.26 -12.02 7.86
CA GLU A 247 -21.79 -13.19 8.63
C GLU A 247 -20.30 -13.09 8.96
N GLY A 248 -19.99 -13.06 10.26
CA GLY A 248 -18.64 -12.88 10.77
C GLY A 248 -18.14 -11.43 10.78
N ALA A 249 -19.03 -10.46 10.56
CA ALA A 249 -18.68 -9.05 10.70
C ALA A 249 -18.39 -8.69 12.17
N LEU A 250 -17.49 -7.73 12.36
CA LEU A 250 -17.17 -7.18 13.69
C LEU A 250 -18.30 -6.27 14.17
N THR A 251 -18.58 -6.31 15.47
CA THR A 251 -19.33 -5.24 16.13
C THR A 251 -18.41 -4.03 16.21
N ILE A 252 -18.83 -2.93 15.61
CA ILE A 252 -18.08 -1.67 15.67
C ILE A 252 -18.53 -0.92 16.91
N ASP A 253 -17.68 -0.95 17.92
CA ASP A 253 -17.87 -0.22 19.17
C ASP A 253 -16.63 0.64 19.49
N ASP A 254 -16.78 1.49 20.50
CA ASP A 254 -15.68 2.38 20.93
C ASP A 254 -14.46 1.57 21.40
N THR A 255 -14.66 0.39 21.98
CA THR A 255 -13.56 -0.46 22.50
C THR A 255 -12.63 -0.92 21.38
N LEU A 256 -13.19 -1.36 20.25
CA LEU A 256 -12.41 -1.78 19.09
C LEU A 256 -11.60 -0.61 18.54
N ILE A 257 -12.25 0.54 18.35
CA ILE A 257 -11.62 1.74 17.78
C ILE A 257 -10.54 2.29 18.72
N ASP A 258 -10.83 2.38 20.01
CA ASP A 258 -9.87 2.82 21.02
C ASP A 258 -8.61 1.96 21.05
N THR A 259 -8.78 0.64 20.97
CA THR A 259 -7.66 -0.30 20.95
C THR A 259 -6.78 -0.09 19.72
N VAL A 260 -7.39 -0.04 18.53
CA VAL A 260 -6.65 0.13 17.27
C VAL A 260 -5.92 1.48 17.21
N VAL A 261 -6.57 2.56 17.69
CA VAL A 261 -5.95 3.89 17.71
C VAL A 261 -4.79 3.93 18.72
N ALA A 262 -4.96 3.35 19.92
CA ALA A 262 -3.90 3.31 20.94
C ALA A 262 -2.66 2.53 20.43
N GLU A 263 -2.88 1.37 19.81
CA GLU A 263 -1.79 0.58 19.21
C GLU A 263 -1.08 1.34 18.10
N ALA A 264 -1.83 2.02 17.21
CA ALA A 264 -1.28 2.80 16.11
C ALA A 264 -0.41 3.99 16.59
N HIS A 265 -0.75 4.58 17.73
CA HIS A 265 0.02 5.67 18.35
C HIS A 265 1.30 5.17 19.04
N SER A 266 1.43 3.87 19.27
CA SER A 266 2.63 3.25 19.87
C SER A 266 3.70 2.87 18.84
N LEU A 267 3.44 3.10 17.53
CA LEU A 267 4.37 2.85 16.41
C LEU A 267 5.63 3.76 16.49
#